data_5160491e5e9956330db093e35ec96772
#
_entry.id   5160491e5e9956330db093e35ec96772
#
_cell.length_a   1.000
_cell.length_b   1.000
_cell.length_c   1.000
_cell.angle_alpha   90.00
_cell.angle_beta   90.00
_cell.angle_gamma   90.00
#
_symmetry.space_group_name_H-M   'P 1'
#
loop_
_entity.id
_entity.type
_entity.pdbx_description
1 polymer ?
#
loop_
_entity_poly.entity_id
_entity_poly.type
_entity_poly.pdbx_seq_one_letter_code
_entity_poly.pdbx_strand_id
1 'polypeptide(L)'
;MDEKVMLGHGSGGSMMKRIIDEVFYEAYGNDELLQGNDAAVLPAPKPGERLAFSTDSFVVTPQFFPGGNIGRLAICGTVNDVATSGARPLYLSCGFILEEGYPMADLKRICSTMAETAREAGVRLVTGDTKVVNRGHGDGVFINTAGVGAVPEGVSLGGEQCKPGDKVLVSGTLGDHGITVMSCREGLSFSADLQSDAAPLNHLIAEVLAAAPNTRCFRDPTRGGLASTLNEFADQAQVDITIEEDSVPVKDAVRGACEMLGYDVLQVANEGKMVCVVPADEAAAALGAMRANKYGVDAAIIGEVDEMQPERGPKVYLRTAFGGKRILDMLVGEQLPRIC
;
A
#
# COMPACT_ATOMS: atom_id res chain seq x y z
N MET A 1 33.93 2.53 3.10
CA MET A 1 32.90 2.37 2.07
C MET A 1 32.93 3.55 1.12
N ASP A 2 32.65 3.35 -0.16
CA ASP A 2 32.60 4.43 -1.14
C ASP A 2 31.43 5.39 -0.80
N GLU A 3 31.60 6.69 -1.06
CA GLU A 3 30.54 7.68 -0.80
C GLU A 3 29.32 7.53 -1.75
N LYS A 4 29.55 6.91 -2.90
CA LYS A 4 28.54 6.72 -3.97
C LYS A 4 28.54 5.29 -4.50
N VAL A 5 27.38 4.90 -5.00
CA VAL A 5 27.23 3.65 -5.74
C VAL A 5 28.01 3.73 -7.06
N MET A 6 28.78 2.69 -7.35
CA MET A 6 29.59 2.53 -8.56
C MET A 6 29.10 1.31 -9.34
N LEU A 7 29.33 1.24 -10.65
CA LEU A 7 28.96 0.08 -11.48
C LEU A 7 29.48 -1.24 -10.92
N GLY A 8 30.67 -1.25 -10.31
CA GLY A 8 31.26 -2.43 -9.66
C GLY A 8 30.40 -3.02 -8.51
N HIS A 9 29.54 -2.22 -7.86
CA HIS A 9 28.64 -2.71 -6.82
C HIS A 9 27.51 -3.60 -7.38
N GLY A 10 27.26 -3.57 -8.69
CA GLY A 10 26.27 -4.43 -9.37
C GLY A 10 26.86 -5.51 -10.26
N SER A 11 28.20 -5.67 -10.29
CA SER A 11 28.91 -6.54 -11.25
C SER A 11 29.48 -7.82 -10.66
N GLY A 12 29.15 -8.14 -9.40
CA GLY A 12 29.80 -9.22 -8.66
C GLY A 12 31.16 -8.82 -8.06
N GLY A 13 31.87 -9.78 -7.48
CA GLY A 13 33.19 -9.56 -6.88
C GLY A 13 33.12 -8.80 -5.55
N SER A 14 34.32 -8.27 -5.13
CA SER A 14 34.49 -7.72 -3.79
C SER A 14 33.69 -6.45 -3.50
N MET A 15 33.43 -5.62 -4.50
CA MET A 15 32.61 -4.42 -4.33
C MET A 15 31.15 -4.77 -4.06
N MET A 16 30.59 -5.70 -4.84
CA MET A 16 29.23 -6.19 -4.61
C MET A 16 29.10 -6.88 -3.26
N LYS A 17 30.07 -7.74 -2.91
CA LYS A 17 30.07 -8.37 -1.59
C LYS A 17 30.07 -7.33 -0.47
N ARG A 18 30.86 -6.27 -0.60
CA ARG A 18 30.91 -5.20 0.41
C ARG A 18 29.59 -4.46 0.59
N ILE A 19 28.87 -4.10 -0.50
CA ILE A 19 27.56 -3.45 -0.37
C ILE A 19 26.52 -4.40 0.25
N ILE A 20 26.60 -5.70 -0.07
CA ILE A 20 25.74 -6.71 0.54
C ILE A 20 26.00 -6.78 2.05
N ASP A 21 27.26 -6.92 2.46
CA ASP A 21 27.63 -7.08 3.88
C ASP A 21 27.35 -5.80 4.68
N GLU A 22 27.80 -4.62 4.20
CA GLU A 22 27.83 -3.37 4.94
C GLU A 22 26.56 -2.49 4.78
N VAL A 23 25.62 -2.87 3.90
CA VAL A 23 24.35 -2.16 3.72
C VAL A 23 23.17 -3.08 3.98
N PHE A 24 23.05 -4.16 3.21
CA PHE A 24 21.86 -5.00 3.26
C PHE A 24 21.87 -5.93 4.48
N TYR A 25 22.96 -6.68 4.69
CA TYR A 25 23.06 -7.58 5.85
C TYR A 25 23.11 -6.81 7.18
N GLU A 26 23.79 -5.66 7.22
CA GLU A 26 23.78 -4.79 8.39
C GLU A 26 22.37 -4.28 8.74
N ALA A 27 21.57 -3.94 7.72
CA ALA A 27 20.24 -3.39 7.93
C ALA A 27 19.19 -4.45 8.33
N TYR A 28 19.10 -5.54 7.58
CA TYR A 28 18.00 -6.51 7.72
C TYR A 28 18.43 -7.99 7.64
N GLY A 29 19.71 -8.28 7.91
CA GLY A 29 20.23 -9.66 7.96
C GLY A 29 19.43 -10.53 8.95
N ASN A 30 19.19 -11.77 8.56
CA ASN A 30 18.50 -12.80 9.33
C ASN A 30 19.04 -14.18 8.93
N ASP A 31 18.63 -15.23 9.65
CA ASP A 31 19.17 -16.59 9.47
C ASP A 31 19.03 -17.11 8.04
N GLU A 32 17.99 -16.76 7.32
CA GLU A 32 17.77 -17.18 5.93
C GLU A 32 18.67 -16.37 4.97
N LEU A 33 18.66 -15.04 5.10
CA LEU A 33 19.39 -14.16 4.20
C LEU A 33 20.91 -14.31 4.34
N LEU A 34 21.40 -14.48 5.57
CA LEU A 34 22.83 -14.62 5.87
C LEU A 34 23.43 -15.95 5.37
N GLN A 35 22.64 -16.92 4.95
CA GLN A 35 23.15 -18.13 4.29
C GLN A 35 23.82 -17.80 2.94
N GLY A 36 23.43 -16.68 2.30
CA GLY A 36 24.01 -16.23 1.04
C GLY A 36 23.78 -17.17 -0.14
N ASN A 37 22.73 -17.99 -0.09
CA ASN A 37 22.34 -18.89 -1.16
C ASN A 37 21.55 -18.14 -2.24
N ASP A 38 21.51 -18.69 -3.46
CA ASP A 38 20.73 -18.14 -4.58
C ASP A 38 19.23 -18.12 -4.30
N ALA A 39 18.75 -19.00 -3.44
CA ALA A 39 17.35 -19.07 -3.03
C ALA A 39 17.24 -19.26 -1.51
N ALA A 40 16.26 -18.59 -0.90
CA ALA A 40 15.87 -18.87 0.47
C ALA A 40 15.02 -20.14 0.53
N VAL A 41 15.41 -21.07 1.41
CA VAL A 41 14.60 -22.28 1.69
C VAL A 41 13.76 -22.00 2.93
N LEU A 42 12.43 -22.01 2.75
CA LEU A 42 11.47 -21.56 3.76
C LEU A 42 10.55 -22.72 4.16
N PRO A 43 10.05 -22.72 5.42
CA PRO A 43 9.05 -23.67 5.83
C PRO A 43 7.78 -23.56 4.97
N ALA A 44 7.20 -24.69 4.61
CA ALA A 44 5.88 -24.72 3.98
C ALA A 44 4.81 -24.19 4.94
N PRO A 45 3.70 -23.62 4.42
CA PRO A 45 2.53 -23.29 5.22
C PRO A 45 2.03 -24.51 5.99
N LYS A 46 1.28 -24.25 7.08
CA LYS A 46 0.65 -25.34 7.84
C LYS A 46 -0.38 -26.10 6.98
N PRO A 47 -0.65 -27.36 7.29
CA PRO A 47 -1.74 -28.09 6.64
C PRO A 47 -3.06 -27.30 6.72
N GLY A 48 -3.77 -27.18 5.58
CA GLY A 48 -5.00 -26.41 5.45
C GLY A 48 -4.80 -24.93 5.07
N GLU A 49 -3.62 -24.36 5.29
CA GLU A 49 -3.30 -22.99 4.82
C GLU A 49 -2.99 -22.98 3.32
N ARG A 50 -3.32 -21.86 2.65
CA ARG A 50 -2.97 -21.59 1.25
C ARG A 50 -1.90 -20.52 1.18
N LEU A 51 -1.12 -20.50 0.09
CA LEU A 51 -0.14 -19.44 -0.16
C LEU A 51 -0.83 -18.24 -0.84
N ALA A 52 -0.53 -17.04 -0.34
CA ALA A 52 -0.69 -15.78 -1.06
C ALA A 52 0.66 -15.32 -1.55
N PHE A 53 0.72 -14.74 -2.75
CA PHE A 53 1.92 -14.19 -3.35
C PHE A 53 1.58 -12.91 -4.12
N SER A 54 2.33 -11.84 -3.87
CA SER A 54 2.22 -10.58 -4.59
C SER A 54 3.60 -10.02 -4.92
N THR A 55 3.66 -9.12 -5.91
CA THR A 55 4.88 -8.36 -6.25
C THR A 55 4.50 -6.96 -6.67
N ASP A 56 5.31 -6.00 -6.25
CA ASP A 56 5.12 -4.60 -6.60
C ASP A 56 6.46 -3.89 -6.83
N SER A 57 6.43 -2.79 -7.60
CA SER A 57 7.61 -2.01 -7.99
C SER A 57 7.41 -0.54 -7.63
N PHE A 58 8.44 0.05 -7.02
CA PHE A 58 8.39 1.38 -6.44
C PHE A 58 9.33 2.33 -7.16
N VAL A 59 8.76 3.46 -7.63
CA VAL A 59 9.44 4.45 -8.48
C VAL A 59 9.13 5.90 -8.05
N VAL A 60 8.77 6.11 -6.80
CA VAL A 60 8.35 7.40 -6.26
C VAL A 60 9.42 8.49 -6.40
N THR A 61 8.99 9.70 -6.74
CA THR A 61 9.82 10.91 -6.78
C THR A 61 9.10 12.06 -6.07
N PRO A 62 9.71 12.70 -5.05
CA PRO A 62 11.03 12.42 -4.47
C PRO A 62 11.06 11.11 -3.67
N GLN A 63 12.26 10.50 -3.54
CA GLN A 63 12.45 9.23 -2.83
C GLN A 63 12.33 9.35 -1.30
N PHE A 64 12.50 10.56 -0.77
CA PHE A 64 12.32 10.92 0.64
C PHE A 64 11.24 11.99 0.72
N PHE A 65 10.27 11.79 1.59
CA PHE A 65 9.15 12.70 1.80
C PHE A 65 8.72 12.69 3.28
N PRO A 66 7.97 13.67 3.76
CA PRO A 66 7.44 13.67 5.12
C PRO A 66 6.64 12.39 5.40
N GLY A 67 6.95 11.71 6.49
CA GLY A 67 6.31 10.46 6.90
C GLY A 67 6.95 9.19 6.33
N GLY A 68 7.95 9.28 5.41
CA GLY A 68 8.60 8.08 4.89
C GLY A 68 9.62 8.29 3.78
N ASN A 69 9.91 7.19 3.11
CA ASN A 69 10.74 7.14 1.91
C ASN A 69 10.34 5.91 1.06
N ILE A 70 10.96 5.76 -0.11
CA ILE A 70 10.72 4.63 -1.02
C ILE A 70 10.88 3.27 -0.35
N GLY A 71 11.77 3.13 0.64
CA GLY A 71 11.96 1.88 1.38
C GLY A 71 10.77 1.52 2.27
N ARG A 72 10.12 2.52 2.89
CA ARG A 72 8.88 2.30 3.65
C ARG A 72 7.75 1.85 2.72
N LEU A 73 7.59 2.53 1.57
CA LEU A 73 6.62 2.14 0.56
C LEU A 73 6.83 0.70 0.09
N ALA A 74 8.07 0.34 -0.22
CA ALA A 74 8.42 -0.98 -0.74
C ALA A 74 8.06 -2.13 0.21
N ILE A 75 8.12 -1.91 1.51
CA ILE A 75 7.68 -2.91 2.48
C ILE A 75 6.17 -2.86 2.66
N CYS A 76 5.59 -1.66 2.86
CA CYS A 76 4.17 -1.49 3.14
C CYS A 76 3.29 -2.00 2.00
N GLY A 77 3.55 -1.59 0.75
CA GLY A 77 2.71 -1.95 -0.39
C GLY A 77 2.61 -3.46 -0.56
N THR A 78 3.73 -4.15 -0.65
CA THR A 78 3.70 -5.62 -0.83
C THR A 78 3.13 -6.36 0.39
N VAL A 79 3.40 -5.89 1.62
CA VAL A 79 2.78 -6.45 2.84
C VAL A 79 1.27 -6.27 2.82
N ASN A 80 0.79 -5.09 2.43
CA ASN A 80 -0.63 -4.77 2.35
C ASN A 80 -1.32 -5.62 1.29
N ASP A 81 -0.74 -5.74 0.08
CA ASP A 81 -1.24 -6.60 -0.98
C ASP A 81 -1.44 -8.04 -0.51
N VAL A 82 -0.40 -8.62 0.10
CA VAL A 82 -0.49 -9.99 0.63
C VAL A 82 -1.58 -10.09 1.69
N ALA A 83 -1.70 -9.08 2.56
CA ALA A 83 -2.67 -9.09 3.65
C ALA A 83 -4.12 -8.93 3.18
N THR A 84 -4.39 -8.24 2.04
CA THR A 84 -5.76 -8.08 1.49
C THR A 84 -6.43 -9.40 1.15
N SER A 85 -5.64 -10.45 0.87
CA SER A 85 -6.15 -11.81 0.67
C SER A 85 -6.55 -12.53 1.97
N GLY A 86 -6.43 -11.86 3.13
CA GLY A 86 -6.59 -12.45 4.46
C GLY A 86 -5.36 -13.24 4.92
N ALA A 87 -4.27 -13.20 4.17
CA ALA A 87 -3.03 -13.86 4.52
C ALA A 87 -2.31 -13.15 5.67
N ARG A 88 -1.58 -13.91 6.45
CA ARG A 88 -0.51 -13.41 7.30
C ARG A 88 0.77 -13.34 6.46
N PRO A 89 1.27 -12.13 6.13
CA PRO A 89 2.55 -11.97 5.42
C PRO A 89 3.69 -12.59 6.24
N LEU A 90 4.65 -13.23 5.56
CA LEU A 90 5.73 -13.97 6.20
C LEU A 90 7.11 -13.49 5.73
N TYR A 91 7.32 -13.49 4.43
CA TYR A 91 8.61 -13.28 3.81
C TYR A 91 8.50 -12.36 2.61
N LEU A 92 9.55 -11.56 2.43
CA LEU A 92 9.71 -10.70 1.26
C LEU A 92 11.05 -11.01 0.56
N SER A 93 11.05 -10.87 -0.76
CA SER A 93 12.26 -10.62 -1.53
C SER A 93 12.40 -9.12 -1.78
N CYS A 94 13.62 -8.65 -2.08
CA CYS A 94 13.86 -7.26 -2.45
C CYS A 94 14.92 -7.15 -3.56
N GLY A 95 14.51 -6.60 -4.70
CA GLY A 95 15.41 -6.26 -5.80
C GLY A 95 15.66 -4.76 -5.84
N PHE A 96 16.93 -4.36 -5.97
CA PHE A 96 17.34 -2.98 -6.19
C PHE A 96 17.89 -2.77 -7.60
N ILE A 97 17.43 -1.71 -8.27
CA ILE A 97 18.09 -1.14 -9.45
C ILE A 97 18.61 0.24 -9.02
N LEU A 98 19.93 0.37 -8.94
CA LEU A 98 20.62 1.57 -8.49
C LEU A 98 21.26 2.28 -9.66
N GLU A 99 21.21 3.60 -9.66
CA GLU A 99 21.96 4.41 -10.63
C GLU A 99 23.38 4.67 -10.12
N GLU A 100 24.37 4.56 -11.00
CA GLU A 100 25.74 4.93 -10.69
C GLU A 100 25.83 6.39 -10.22
N GLY A 101 26.46 6.61 -9.08
CA GLY A 101 26.55 7.92 -8.44
C GLY A 101 25.52 8.17 -7.36
N TYR A 102 24.59 7.25 -7.13
CA TYR A 102 23.62 7.35 -6.04
C TYR A 102 24.36 7.43 -4.68
N PRO A 103 23.94 8.34 -3.76
CA PRO A 103 24.62 8.49 -2.48
C PRO A 103 24.47 7.23 -1.62
N MET A 104 25.59 6.70 -1.14
CA MET A 104 25.59 5.50 -0.28
C MET A 104 24.88 5.75 1.06
N ALA A 105 24.94 6.98 1.58
CA ALA A 105 24.24 7.37 2.79
C ALA A 105 22.72 7.29 2.63
N ASP A 106 22.18 7.69 1.47
CA ASP A 106 20.75 7.60 1.18
C ASP A 106 20.30 6.16 1.01
N LEU A 107 21.11 5.32 0.36
CA LEU A 107 20.84 3.88 0.26
C LEU A 107 20.78 3.23 1.65
N LYS A 108 21.74 3.52 2.52
CA LYS A 108 21.74 3.03 3.91
C LYS A 108 20.49 3.48 4.67
N ARG A 109 20.10 4.73 4.51
CA ARG A 109 18.88 5.26 5.13
C ARG A 109 17.61 4.55 4.63
N ILE A 110 17.52 4.27 3.33
CA ILE A 110 16.41 3.49 2.75
C ILE A 110 16.39 2.09 3.37
N CYS A 111 17.52 1.38 3.40
CA CYS A 111 17.60 0.03 3.95
C CYS A 111 17.26 -0.01 5.45
N SER A 112 17.69 0.99 6.24
CA SER A 112 17.31 1.11 7.65
C SER A 112 15.80 1.25 7.81
N THR A 113 15.16 2.10 7.01
CA THR A 113 13.70 2.26 7.00
C THR A 113 12.99 0.98 6.60
N MET A 114 13.50 0.25 5.60
CA MET A 114 12.96 -1.06 5.21
C MET A 114 13.03 -2.06 6.37
N ALA A 115 14.16 -2.12 7.07
CA ALA A 115 14.34 -3.00 8.23
C ALA A 115 13.38 -2.68 9.37
N GLU A 116 13.19 -1.39 9.68
CA GLU A 116 12.26 -0.91 10.70
C GLU A 116 10.81 -1.27 10.34
N THR A 117 10.42 -1.03 9.09
CA THR A 117 9.06 -1.30 8.59
C THR A 117 8.79 -2.81 8.50
N ALA A 118 9.75 -3.61 8.07
CA ALA A 118 9.63 -5.07 8.04
C ALA A 118 9.46 -5.65 9.46
N ARG A 119 10.19 -5.11 10.44
CA ARG A 119 10.04 -5.49 11.85
C ARG A 119 8.67 -5.08 12.39
N GLU A 120 8.18 -3.89 12.05
CA GLU A 120 6.84 -3.42 12.40
C GLU A 120 5.75 -4.33 11.82
N ALA A 121 5.89 -4.74 10.57
CA ALA A 121 4.97 -5.66 9.90
C ALA A 121 5.10 -7.12 10.38
N GLY A 122 6.19 -7.48 11.06
CA GLY A 122 6.48 -8.85 11.46
C GLY A 122 6.90 -9.76 10.31
N VAL A 123 7.46 -9.19 9.23
CA VAL A 123 7.96 -9.92 8.05
C VAL A 123 9.48 -9.90 7.98
N ARG A 124 10.07 -10.83 7.22
CA ARG A 124 11.53 -10.91 6.99
C ARG A 124 11.85 -10.78 5.51
N LEU A 125 12.90 -10.00 5.19
CA LEU A 125 13.50 -9.99 3.86
C LEU A 125 14.49 -11.17 3.82
N VAL A 126 14.22 -12.15 2.97
CA VAL A 126 14.94 -13.44 2.99
C VAL A 126 15.77 -13.70 1.73
N THR A 127 15.60 -12.92 0.69
CA THR A 127 16.38 -12.98 -0.55
C THR A 127 16.31 -11.64 -1.27
N GLY A 128 17.21 -11.39 -2.20
CA GLY A 128 17.23 -10.17 -2.99
C GLY A 128 18.23 -10.20 -4.13
N ASP A 129 18.20 -9.15 -4.94
CA ASP A 129 19.15 -8.92 -6.02
C ASP A 129 19.49 -7.43 -6.11
N THR A 130 20.66 -7.12 -6.70
CA THR A 130 21.09 -5.73 -6.89
C THR A 130 21.72 -5.57 -8.26
N LYS A 131 21.23 -4.60 -9.01
CA LYS A 131 21.82 -4.17 -10.26
C LYS A 131 22.20 -2.70 -10.19
N VAL A 132 23.26 -2.32 -10.87
CA VAL A 132 23.66 -0.92 -11.04
C VAL A 132 23.63 -0.58 -12.52
N VAL A 133 22.86 0.48 -12.87
CA VAL A 133 22.81 1.03 -14.22
C VAL A 133 23.69 2.28 -14.33
N ASN A 134 24.13 2.60 -15.53
CA ASN A 134 24.95 3.78 -15.78
C ASN A 134 24.22 5.06 -15.38
N ARG A 135 24.98 6.09 -15.05
CA ARG A 135 24.44 7.43 -14.78
C ARG A 135 23.61 7.94 -15.96
N GLY A 136 22.41 8.50 -15.67
CA GLY A 136 21.46 8.99 -16.67
C GLY A 136 20.56 7.89 -17.27
N HIS A 137 20.64 6.66 -16.76
CA HIS A 137 19.79 5.53 -17.19
C HIS A 137 18.84 5.03 -16.10
N GLY A 138 18.70 5.77 -15.02
CA GLY A 138 17.77 5.51 -13.93
C GLY A 138 17.41 6.82 -13.22
N ASP A 139 16.60 6.74 -12.18
CA ASP A 139 16.23 7.88 -11.32
C ASP A 139 16.72 7.68 -9.88
N GLY A 140 17.97 7.32 -9.75
CA GLY A 140 18.63 7.07 -8.47
C GLY A 140 18.41 5.65 -7.97
N VAL A 141 17.20 5.29 -7.52
CA VAL A 141 16.86 3.96 -7.02
C VAL A 141 15.45 3.55 -7.42
N PHE A 142 15.32 2.32 -7.89
CA PHE A 142 14.06 1.60 -8.02
C PHE A 142 14.11 0.37 -7.13
N ILE A 143 12.99 0.03 -6.52
CA ILE A 143 12.85 -1.13 -5.64
C ILE A 143 11.69 -1.99 -6.14
N ASN A 144 11.93 -3.30 -6.23
CA ASN A 144 10.88 -4.29 -6.41
C ASN A 144 10.87 -5.20 -5.20
N THR A 145 9.69 -5.46 -4.65
CA THR A 145 9.49 -6.45 -3.61
C THR A 145 8.47 -7.49 -4.06
N ALA A 146 8.68 -8.74 -3.64
CA ALA A 146 7.67 -9.78 -3.76
C ALA A 146 7.46 -10.43 -2.40
N GLY A 147 6.20 -10.68 -2.06
CA GLY A 147 5.79 -11.15 -0.74
C GLY A 147 5.08 -12.48 -0.78
N VAL A 148 5.34 -13.30 0.23
CA VAL A 148 4.66 -14.57 0.47
C VAL A 148 3.97 -14.52 1.82
N GLY A 149 2.69 -14.97 1.85
CA GLY A 149 1.90 -15.09 3.06
C GLY A 149 1.14 -16.40 3.14
N ALA A 150 0.62 -16.70 4.33
CA ALA A 150 -0.20 -17.85 4.59
C ALA A 150 -1.65 -17.41 4.83
N VAL A 151 -2.57 -17.85 3.98
CA VAL A 151 -4.01 -17.65 4.13
C VAL A 151 -4.56 -18.75 5.01
N PRO A 152 -5.19 -18.45 6.16
CA PRO A 152 -5.79 -19.45 7.03
C PRO A 152 -6.87 -20.27 6.34
N GLU A 153 -7.07 -21.52 6.81
CA GLU A 153 -8.17 -22.36 6.33
C GLU A 153 -9.51 -21.66 6.56
N GLY A 154 -10.40 -21.74 5.58
CA GLY A 154 -11.74 -21.13 5.62
C GLY A 154 -11.80 -19.65 5.27
N VAL A 155 -10.67 -18.92 5.20
CA VAL A 155 -10.65 -17.52 4.75
C VAL A 155 -10.71 -17.48 3.23
N SER A 156 -11.70 -16.76 2.69
CA SER A 156 -11.85 -16.52 1.26
C SER A 156 -12.38 -15.10 1.08
N LEU A 157 -11.57 -14.23 0.51
CA LEU A 157 -11.88 -12.82 0.30
C LEU A 157 -11.78 -12.49 -1.19
N GLY A 158 -12.66 -11.62 -1.65
CA GLY A 158 -12.64 -11.12 -3.02
C GLY A 158 -13.75 -10.12 -3.27
N GLY A 159 -13.52 -9.17 -4.16
CA GLY A 159 -14.50 -8.14 -4.50
C GLY A 159 -15.80 -8.71 -5.06
N GLU A 160 -15.73 -9.88 -5.71
CA GLU A 160 -16.89 -10.62 -6.24
C GLU A 160 -17.86 -11.13 -5.15
N GLN A 161 -17.45 -11.08 -3.89
CA GLN A 161 -18.29 -11.51 -2.75
C GLN A 161 -19.17 -10.41 -2.19
N CYS A 162 -19.00 -9.15 -2.63
CA CYS A 162 -19.85 -8.03 -2.19
C CYS A 162 -21.32 -8.26 -2.55
N LYS A 163 -22.22 -7.92 -1.63
CA LYS A 163 -23.65 -8.15 -1.77
C LYS A 163 -24.43 -6.89 -1.41
N PRO A 164 -25.59 -6.66 -2.04
CA PRO A 164 -26.50 -5.59 -1.62
C PRO A 164 -26.78 -5.62 -0.11
N GLY A 165 -26.70 -4.47 0.53
CA GLY A 165 -26.83 -4.30 1.98
C GLY A 165 -25.52 -4.33 2.76
N ASP A 166 -24.41 -4.81 2.17
CA ASP A 166 -23.09 -4.76 2.80
C ASP A 166 -22.62 -3.30 2.98
N LYS A 167 -21.82 -3.05 3.99
CA LYS A 167 -21.27 -1.71 4.30
C LYS A 167 -19.84 -1.57 3.82
N VAL A 168 -19.55 -0.36 3.31
CA VAL A 168 -18.22 0.04 2.85
C VAL A 168 -17.53 0.86 3.94
N LEU A 169 -16.34 0.43 4.35
CA LEU A 169 -15.54 1.10 5.36
C LEU A 169 -14.19 1.52 4.78
N VAL A 170 -13.62 2.59 5.34
CA VAL A 170 -12.23 3.00 5.10
C VAL A 170 -11.49 3.11 6.42
N SER A 171 -10.21 2.73 6.44
CA SER A 171 -9.44 2.68 7.68
C SER A 171 -8.95 4.04 8.20
N GLY A 172 -9.15 5.14 7.44
CA GLY A 172 -8.73 6.47 7.88
C GLY A 172 -8.85 7.54 6.80
N THR A 173 -8.18 8.67 7.01
CA THR A 173 -8.22 9.85 6.13
C THR A 173 -7.63 9.57 4.76
N LEU A 174 -8.25 10.11 3.70
CA LEU A 174 -7.82 9.92 2.32
C LEU A 174 -6.96 11.06 1.80
N GLY A 175 -6.09 10.75 0.83
CA GLY A 175 -5.28 11.69 0.07
C GLY A 175 -3.98 12.11 0.75
N ASP A 176 -3.69 11.63 1.96
CA ASP A 176 -2.52 12.04 2.74
C ASP A 176 -1.21 11.79 1.98
N HIS A 177 -1.02 10.58 1.43
CA HIS A 177 0.21 10.23 0.70
C HIS A 177 0.37 11.05 -0.57
N GLY A 178 -0.63 11.00 -1.45
CA GLY A 178 -0.54 11.64 -2.76
C GLY A 178 -0.29 13.14 -2.66
N ILE A 179 -1.00 13.84 -1.78
CA ILE A 179 -0.81 15.27 -1.57
C ILE A 179 0.54 15.58 -0.93
N THR A 180 1.03 14.76 0.01
CA THR A 180 2.36 14.95 0.60
C THR A 180 3.46 14.85 -0.46
N VAL A 181 3.46 13.83 -1.30
CA VAL A 181 4.47 13.65 -2.35
C VAL A 181 4.39 14.75 -3.40
N MET A 182 3.19 15.12 -3.83
CA MET A 182 2.99 16.22 -4.80
C MET A 182 3.46 17.57 -4.24
N SER A 183 3.16 17.85 -2.97
CA SER A 183 3.63 19.07 -2.31
C SER A 183 5.15 19.19 -2.33
N CYS A 184 5.85 18.07 -2.06
CA CYS A 184 7.32 18.05 -2.15
C CYS A 184 7.81 18.30 -3.60
N ARG A 185 7.13 17.76 -4.59
CA ARG A 185 7.47 17.90 -6.02
C ARG A 185 7.35 19.33 -6.51
N GLU A 186 6.24 19.97 -6.17
CA GLU A 186 5.91 21.32 -6.59
C GLU A 186 6.57 22.41 -5.71
N GLY A 187 7.31 21.99 -4.67
CA GLY A 187 7.91 22.93 -3.71
C GLY A 187 6.86 23.71 -2.92
N LEU A 188 5.65 23.15 -2.78
CA LEU A 188 4.56 23.75 -2.03
C LEU A 188 4.76 23.50 -0.54
N SER A 189 4.72 24.56 0.25
CA SER A 189 4.69 24.46 1.70
C SER A 189 3.29 24.81 2.20
N PHE A 190 2.59 23.82 2.72
CA PHE A 190 1.34 24.06 3.43
C PHE A 190 1.63 24.41 4.90
N SER A 191 0.79 25.24 5.50
CA SER A 191 0.90 25.61 6.92
C SER A 191 0.61 24.45 7.88
N ALA A 192 0.11 23.33 7.35
CA ALA A 192 -0.16 22.10 8.10
C ALA A 192 0.94 21.07 7.89
N ASP A 193 1.20 20.27 8.91
CA ASP A 193 2.16 19.14 8.88
C ASP A 193 1.55 17.96 8.10
N LEU A 194 1.64 18.00 6.77
CA LEU A 194 1.22 16.92 5.89
C LEU A 194 2.30 15.84 5.85
N GLN A 195 1.90 14.61 6.16
CA GLN A 195 2.76 13.43 6.12
C GLN A 195 2.11 12.31 5.33
N SER A 196 2.93 11.53 4.62
CA SER A 196 2.48 10.30 3.98
C SER A 196 1.89 9.35 5.03
N ASP A 197 0.82 8.69 4.64
CA ASP A 197 0.15 7.67 5.43
C ASP A 197 0.78 6.27 5.30
N ALA A 198 1.85 6.09 4.54
CA ALA A 198 2.48 4.80 4.28
C ALA A 198 2.67 3.98 5.58
N ALA A 199 1.97 2.85 5.65
CA ALA A 199 1.91 2.01 6.85
C ALA A 199 1.64 0.53 6.53
N PRO A 200 2.21 -0.43 7.29
CA PRO A 200 1.85 -1.83 7.17
C PRO A 200 0.53 -2.10 7.88
N LEU A 201 -0.48 -2.54 7.14
CA LEU A 201 -1.85 -2.72 7.62
C LEU A 201 -2.22 -4.17 7.92
N ASN A 202 -1.28 -5.10 7.80
CA ASN A 202 -1.52 -6.53 8.00
C ASN A 202 -2.10 -6.86 9.39
N HIS A 203 -1.68 -6.16 10.45
CA HIS A 203 -2.24 -6.35 11.79
C HIS A 203 -3.67 -5.82 11.87
N LEU A 204 -3.95 -4.64 11.30
CA LEU A 204 -5.29 -4.06 11.23
C LEU A 204 -6.25 -5.00 10.49
N ILE A 205 -5.84 -5.55 9.35
CA ILE A 205 -6.65 -6.49 8.57
C ILE A 205 -6.94 -7.76 9.39
N ALA A 206 -5.94 -8.31 10.07
CA ALA A 206 -6.13 -9.48 10.93
C ALA A 206 -7.10 -9.22 12.09
N GLU A 207 -7.03 -8.04 12.71
CA GLU A 207 -7.94 -7.61 13.79
C GLU A 207 -9.37 -7.43 13.27
N VAL A 208 -9.55 -6.85 12.09
CA VAL A 208 -10.87 -6.73 11.44
C VAL A 208 -11.45 -8.11 11.12
N LEU A 209 -10.68 -9.01 10.53
CA LEU A 209 -11.13 -10.38 10.24
C LEU A 209 -11.51 -11.17 11.49
N ALA A 210 -10.82 -10.94 12.60
CA ALA A 210 -11.18 -11.56 13.89
C ALA A 210 -12.50 -11.02 14.45
N ALA A 211 -12.81 -9.74 14.21
CA ALA A 211 -14.03 -9.09 14.69
C ALA A 211 -15.23 -9.25 13.74
N ALA A 212 -14.96 -9.38 12.44
CA ALA A 212 -15.92 -9.48 11.36
C ALA A 212 -15.51 -10.62 10.40
N PRO A 213 -15.73 -11.88 10.80
CA PRO A 213 -15.23 -13.05 10.05
C PRO A 213 -15.89 -13.24 8.68
N ASN A 214 -17.05 -12.62 8.43
CA ASN A 214 -17.72 -12.65 7.12
C ASN A 214 -17.38 -11.46 6.22
N THR A 215 -16.28 -10.74 6.50
CA THR A 215 -15.73 -9.70 5.62
C THR A 215 -15.67 -10.21 4.18
N ARG A 216 -16.11 -9.39 3.23
CA ARG A 216 -16.14 -9.75 1.80
C ARG A 216 -14.78 -9.59 1.15
N CYS A 217 -14.21 -8.41 1.31
CA CYS A 217 -12.93 -8.06 0.69
C CYS A 217 -12.22 -6.93 1.43
N PHE A 218 -10.92 -6.83 1.16
CA PHE A 218 -10.09 -5.67 1.44
C PHE A 218 -9.38 -5.24 0.15
N ARG A 219 -9.07 -3.95 0.04
CA ARG A 219 -8.19 -3.41 -0.97
C ARG A 219 -7.60 -2.09 -0.51
N ASP A 220 -6.32 -1.88 -0.81
CA ASP A 220 -5.66 -0.59 -0.60
C ASP A 220 -6.02 0.38 -1.74
N PRO A 221 -6.48 1.60 -1.43
CA PRO A 221 -6.83 2.60 -2.42
C PRO A 221 -5.58 3.38 -2.89
N THR A 222 -4.65 2.68 -3.55
CA THR A 222 -3.41 3.24 -4.08
C THR A 222 -3.67 4.05 -5.36
N ARG A 223 -3.17 3.66 -6.51
CA ARG A 223 -3.38 4.38 -7.77
C ARG A 223 -4.85 4.46 -8.17
N GLY A 224 -5.31 5.69 -8.47
CA GLY A 224 -6.72 5.97 -8.74
C GLY A 224 -7.60 6.06 -7.50
N GLY A 225 -7.01 5.90 -6.31
CA GLY A 225 -7.63 6.13 -5.01
C GLY A 225 -8.87 5.29 -4.73
N LEU A 226 -9.74 5.82 -3.87
CA LEU A 226 -11.01 5.19 -3.51
C LEU A 226 -11.90 4.96 -4.73
N ALA A 227 -11.91 5.89 -5.68
CA ALA A 227 -12.76 5.79 -6.87
C ALA A 227 -12.48 4.52 -7.67
N SER A 228 -11.21 4.23 -7.98
CA SER A 228 -10.83 3.02 -8.71
C SER A 228 -11.17 1.76 -7.92
N THR A 229 -10.81 1.71 -6.63
CA THR A 229 -11.09 0.57 -5.75
C THR A 229 -12.57 0.20 -5.71
N LEU A 230 -13.45 1.18 -5.55
CA LEU A 230 -14.89 0.91 -5.47
C LEU A 230 -15.49 0.49 -6.83
N ASN A 231 -15.01 1.07 -7.94
CA ASN A 231 -15.46 0.65 -9.26
C ASN A 231 -15.02 -0.79 -9.58
N GLU A 232 -13.83 -1.19 -9.15
CA GLU A 232 -13.38 -2.57 -9.30
C GLU A 232 -14.24 -3.54 -8.49
N PHE A 233 -14.63 -3.21 -7.24
CA PHE A 233 -15.56 -4.03 -6.46
C PHE A 233 -16.94 -4.11 -7.11
N ALA A 234 -17.47 -2.97 -7.56
CA ALA A 234 -18.76 -2.92 -8.23
C ALA A 234 -18.78 -3.80 -9.48
N ASP A 235 -17.71 -3.72 -10.28
CA ASP A 235 -17.58 -4.54 -11.52
C ASP A 235 -17.42 -6.03 -11.21
N GLN A 236 -16.58 -6.39 -10.22
CA GLN A 236 -16.35 -7.78 -9.85
C GLN A 236 -17.61 -8.46 -9.30
N ALA A 237 -18.37 -7.76 -8.46
CA ALA A 237 -19.60 -8.29 -7.84
C ALA A 237 -20.86 -8.06 -8.67
N GLN A 238 -20.81 -7.24 -9.73
CA GLN A 238 -21.98 -6.80 -10.51
C GLN A 238 -23.05 -6.15 -9.63
N VAL A 239 -22.61 -5.16 -8.83
CA VAL A 239 -23.42 -4.40 -7.88
C VAL A 239 -23.24 -2.89 -8.10
N ASP A 240 -24.16 -2.09 -7.57
CA ASP A 240 -23.93 -0.66 -7.39
C ASP A 240 -23.30 -0.41 -6.00
N ILE A 241 -22.52 0.67 -5.87
CA ILE A 241 -22.01 1.12 -4.57
C ILE A 241 -22.34 2.60 -4.41
N THR A 242 -22.92 2.99 -3.28
CA THR A 242 -23.17 4.39 -2.95
C THR A 242 -22.35 4.79 -1.74
N ILE A 243 -21.55 5.86 -1.87
CA ILE A 243 -20.82 6.47 -0.74
C ILE A 243 -21.37 7.84 -0.41
N GLU A 244 -21.28 8.22 0.87
CA GLU A 244 -21.72 9.51 1.41
C GLU A 244 -20.52 10.45 1.51
N GLU A 245 -20.53 11.57 0.81
CA GLU A 245 -19.41 12.52 0.76
C GLU A 245 -18.98 12.99 2.16
N ASP A 246 -19.94 13.33 3.02
CA ASP A 246 -19.68 13.79 4.39
C ASP A 246 -19.13 12.71 5.32
N SER A 247 -19.25 11.44 4.95
CA SER A 247 -18.75 10.30 5.73
C SER A 247 -17.32 9.92 5.38
N VAL A 248 -16.77 10.44 4.27
CA VAL A 248 -15.42 10.16 3.84
C VAL A 248 -14.45 11.03 4.64
N PRO A 249 -13.57 10.45 5.47
CA PRO A 249 -12.63 11.22 6.27
C PRO A 249 -11.51 11.81 5.38
N VAL A 250 -11.38 13.12 5.42
CA VAL A 250 -10.34 13.88 4.69
C VAL A 250 -9.86 15.02 5.59
N LYS A 251 -8.56 15.16 5.77
CA LYS A 251 -7.97 16.28 6.51
C LYS A 251 -8.21 17.60 5.77
N ASP A 252 -8.49 18.67 6.49
CA ASP A 252 -8.74 20.00 5.90
C ASP A 252 -7.57 20.47 5.02
N ALA A 253 -6.33 20.21 5.44
CA ALA A 253 -5.15 20.55 4.66
C ALA A 253 -5.08 19.79 3.32
N VAL A 254 -5.48 18.51 3.30
CA VAL A 254 -5.56 17.71 2.07
C VAL A 254 -6.68 18.23 1.17
N ARG A 255 -7.84 18.52 1.74
CA ARG A 255 -8.98 19.11 1.00
C ARG A 255 -8.60 20.42 0.35
N GLY A 256 -8.01 21.36 1.11
CA GLY A 256 -7.56 22.66 0.58
C GLY A 256 -6.48 22.51 -0.49
N ALA A 257 -5.56 21.57 -0.34
CA ALA A 257 -4.55 21.30 -1.36
C ALA A 257 -5.17 20.73 -2.66
N CYS A 258 -6.11 19.79 -2.55
CA CYS A 258 -6.84 19.25 -3.68
C CYS A 258 -7.62 20.35 -4.44
N GLU A 259 -8.31 21.22 -3.71
CA GLU A 259 -9.03 22.36 -4.31
C GLU A 259 -8.08 23.31 -5.06
N MET A 260 -6.92 23.63 -4.48
CA MET A 260 -5.91 24.49 -5.13
C MET A 260 -5.30 23.86 -6.38
N LEU A 261 -5.07 22.56 -6.35
CA LEU A 261 -4.40 21.83 -7.44
C LEU A 261 -5.40 21.29 -8.49
N GLY A 262 -6.70 21.37 -8.23
CA GLY A 262 -7.76 20.84 -9.09
C GLY A 262 -7.86 19.31 -9.07
N TYR A 263 -7.51 18.67 -7.94
CA TYR A 263 -7.60 17.23 -7.77
C TYR A 263 -8.90 16.81 -7.06
N ASP A 264 -9.47 15.67 -7.49
CA ASP A 264 -10.50 14.99 -6.71
C ASP A 264 -9.83 14.08 -5.68
N VAL A 265 -10.04 14.36 -4.38
CA VAL A 265 -9.42 13.60 -3.29
C VAL A 265 -9.75 12.10 -3.33
N LEU A 266 -10.93 11.74 -3.88
CA LEU A 266 -11.34 10.34 -4.02
C LEU A 266 -10.52 9.56 -5.05
N GLN A 267 -9.74 10.27 -5.86
CA GLN A 267 -8.84 9.69 -6.88
C GLN A 267 -7.35 9.78 -6.48
N VAL A 268 -7.06 10.41 -5.33
CA VAL A 268 -5.69 10.57 -4.83
C VAL A 268 -5.22 9.27 -4.18
N ALA A 269 -3.97 8.89 -4.47
CA ALA A 269 -3.36 7.67 -3.96
C ALA A 269 -3.11 7.71 -2.44
N ASN A 270 -3.27 6.55 -1.80
CA ASN A 270 -3.01 6.30 -0.38
C ASN A 270 -2.12 5.06 -0.24
N GLU A 271 -1.18 5.06 0.68
CA GLU A 271 -0.20 3.98 0.86
C GLU A 271 -0.30 3.28 2.23
N GLY A 272 -1.23 3.75 3.06
CA GLY A 272 -1.48 3.23 4.40
C GLY A 272 -2.95 3.27 4.78
N LYS A 273 -3.82 3.08 3.79
CA LYS A 273 -5.27 2.97 3.99
C LYS A 273 -5.81 1.69 3.38
N MET A 274 -6.93 1.24 3.91
CA MET A 274 -7.61 0.03 3.47
C MET A 274 -9.10 0.32 3.32
N VAL A 275 -9.64 -0.08 2.18
CA VAL A 275 -11.09 -0.18 1.95
C VAL A 275 -11.53 -1.59 2.28
N CYS A 276 -12.65 -1.72 2.98
CA CYS A 276 -13.20 -2.99 3.44
C CYS A 276 -14.70 -3.02 3.18
N VAL A 277 -15.21 -4.16 2.72
CA VAL A 277 -16.65 -4.41 2.58
C VAL A 277 -17.04 -5.54 3.52
N VAL A 278 -18.05 -5.30 4.34
CA VAL A 278 -18.52 -6.26 5.37
C VAL A 278 -20.03 -6.34 5.39
N PRO A 279 -20.63 -7.45 5.86
CA PRO A 279 -22.05 -7.53 6.16
C PRO A 279 -22.50 -6.42 7.10
N ALA A 280 -23.73 -5.90 6.92
CA ALA A 280 -24.26 -4.79 7.73
C ALA A 280 -24.25 -5.07 9.24
N ASP A 281 -24.51 -6.30 9.64
CA ASP A 281 -24.52 -6.74 11.04
C ASP A 281 -23.12 -6.83 11.67
N GLU A 282 -22.06 -6.95 10.86
CA GLU A 282 -20.67 -6.96 11.30
C GLU A 282 -19.98 -5.58 11.20
N ALA A 283 -20.60 -4.60 10.57
CA ALA A 283 -19.98 -3.30 10.28
C ALA A 283 -19.53 -2.54 11.54
N ALA A 284 -20.32 -2.59 12.61
CA ALA A 284 -19.96 -1.94 13.88
C ALA A 284 -18.77 -2.61 14.55
N ALA A 285 -18.65 -3.94 14.48
CA ALA A 285 -17.53 -4.69 15.02
C ALA A 285 -16.25 -4.43 14.21
N ALA A 286 -16.34 -4.44 12.86
CA ALA A 286 -15.24 -4.10 11.98
C ALA A 286 -14.72 -2.69 12.22
N LEU A 287 -15.61 -1.69 12.31
CA LEU A 287 -15.26 -0.30 12.62
C LEU A 287 -14.59 -0.18 13.99
N GLY A 288 -15.11 -0.87 15.00
CA GLY A 288 -14.53 -0.91 16.35
C GLY A 288 -13.11 -1.47 16.35
N ALA A 289 -12.87 -2.57 15.62
CA ALA A 289 -11.55 -3.16 15.47
C ALA A 289 -10.58 -2.22 14.72
N MET A 290 -11.02 -1.59 13.63
CA MET A 290 -10.20 -0.60 12.93
C MET A 290 -9.78 0.53 13.87
N ARG A 291 -10.72 1.14 14.62
CA ARG A 291 -10.46 2.28 15.48
C ARG A 291 -9.60 1.95 16.71
N ALA A 292 -9.54 0.70 17.11
CA ALA A 292 -8.64 0.23 18.17
C ALA A 292 -7.18 0.12 17.71
N ASN A 293 -6.95 0.02 16.40
CA ASN A 293 -5.61 -0.02 15.81
C ASN A 293 -5.08 1.40 15.56
N LYS A 294 -3.78 1.60 15.78
CA LYS A 294 -3.11 2.91 15.58
C LYS A 294 -3.25 3.50 14.15
N TYR A 295 -3.46 2.65 13.15
CA TYR A 295 -3.64 3.05 11.75
C TYR A 295 -5.10 3.19 11.32
N GLY A 296 -6.02 2.94 12.23
CA GLY A 296 -7.46 2.98 11.96
C GLY A 296 -8.24 3.97 12.83
N VAL A 297 -7.57 4.87 13.57
CA VAL A 297 -8.23 5.80 14.52
C VAL A 297 -9.31 6.67 13.86
N ASP A 298 -9.11 7.05 12.59
CA ASP A 298 -10.05 7.86 11.80
C ASP A 298 -10.92 6.99 10.87
N ALA A 299 -11.03 5.69 11.13
CA ALA A 299 -11.84 4.80 10.31
C ALA A 299 -13.31 5.20 10.32
N ALA A 300 -13.98 5.02 9.20
CA ALA A 300 -15.38 5.37 9.02
C ALA A 300 -16.12 4.37 8.13
N ILE A 301 -17.43 4.21 8.37
CA ILE A 301 -18.36 3.64 7.40
C ILE A 301 -18.70 4.75 6.43
N ILE A 302 -18.39 4.57 5.15
CA ILE A 302 -18.52 5.61 4.13
C ILE A 302 -19.66 5.37 3.15
N GLY A 303 -20.27 4.19 3.15
CA GLY A 303 -21.33 3.88 2.20
C GLY A 303 -21.83 2.45 2.32
N GLU A 304 -22.56 2.04 1.30
CA GLU A 304 -23.19 0.72 1.21
C GLU A 304 -23.18 0.18 -0.23
N VAL A 305 -23.32 -1.13 -0.32
CA VAL A 305 -23.50 -1.86 -1.57
C VAL A 305 -24.99 -1.91 -1.88
N ASP A 306 -25.38 -1.50 -3.09
CA ASP A 306 -26.74 -1.46 -3.58
C ASP A 306 -26.98 -2.53 -4.66
N GLU A 307 -28.25 -2.84 -4.93
CA GLU A 307 -28.60 -3.63 -6.11
C GLU A 307 -28.29 -2.86 -7.39
N MET A 308 -27.61 -3.53 -8.32
CA MET A 308 -27.30 -2.98 -9.63
C MET A 308 -28.59 -2.82 -10.46
N GLN A 309 -28.67 -1.73 -11.21
CA GLN A 309 -29.71 -1.59 -12.23
C GLN A 309 -29.26 -2.26 -13.54
N PRO A 310 -29.92 -3.36 -13.96
CA PRO A 310 -29.43 -4.21 -15.06
C PRO A 310 -29.18 -3.49 -16.38
N GLU A 311 -29.95 -2.44 -16.65
CA GLU A 311 -29.86 -1.69 -17.92
C GLU A 311 -28.61 -0.81 -18.05
N ARG A 312 -27.92 -0.52 -16.94
CA ARG A 312 -26.80 0.45 -16.91
C ARG A 312 -25.45 -0.19 -16.57
N GLY A 313 -25.46 -1.44 -16.13
CA GLY A 313 -24.27 -2.08 -15.55
C GLY A 313 -23.87 -1.48 -14.18
N PRO A 314 -22.83 -2.04 -13.53
CA PRO A 314 -22.41 -1.62 -12.20
C PRO A 314 -21.93 -0.16 -12.18
N LYS A 315 -22.28 0.57 -11.13
CA LYS A 315 -21.90 1.98 -10.95
C LYS A 315 -21.54 2.28 -9.50
N VAL A 316 -20.58 3.18 -9.33
CA VAL A 316 -20.30 3.82 -8.06
C VAL A 316 -20.90 5.21 -8.04
N TYR A 317 -21.59 5.53 -6.97
CA TYR A 317 -22.24 6.83 -6.79
C TYR A 317 -21.69 7.53 -5.56
N LEU A 318 -21.49 8.84 -5.69
CA LEU A 318 -21.27 9.75 -4.57
C LEU A 318 -22.56 10.50 -4.28
N ARG A 319 -23.08 10.40 -3.06
CA ARG A 319 -24.14 11.25 -2.56
C ARG A 319 -23.51 12.47 -1.90
N THR A 320 -23.78 13.65 -2.48
CA THR A 320 -23.21 14.91 -2.00
C THR A 320 -23.91 15.41 -0.75
N ALA A 321 -23.26 16.27 0.04
CA ALA A 321 -23.80 16.93 1.23
C ALA A 321 -25.15 17.64 0.99
N PHE A 322 -25.42 18.07 -0.25
CA PHE A 322 -26.67 18.72 -0.65
C PHE A 322 -27.75 17.74 -1.16
N GLY A 323 -27.54 16.42 -1.03
CA GLY A 323 -28.46 15.37 -1.44
C GLY A 323 -28.42 15.03 -2.94
N GLY A 324 -27.56 15.67 -3.73
CA GLY A 324 -27.32 15.28 -5.12
C GLY A 324 -26.60 13.92 -5.20
N LYS A 325 -26.83 13.16 -6.28
CA LYS A 325 -26.13 11.90 -6.56
C LYS A 325 -25.36 12.05 -7.88
N ARG A 326 -24.04 11.87 -7.85
CA ARG A 326 -23.19 11.86 -9.04
C ARG A 326 -22.53 10.50 -9.22
N ILE A 327 -22.23 10.13 -10.45
CA ILE A 327 -21.42 8.94 -10.73
C ILE A 327 -19.98 9.27 -10.37
N LEU A 328 -19.31 8.34 -9.69
CA LEU A 328 -17.89 8.37 -9.39
C LEU A 328 -17.20 7.35 -10.32
N ASP A 329 -16.72 7.81 -11.46
CA ASP A 329 -16.02 6.97 -12.43
C ASP A 329 -14.52 6.83 -12.11
N MET A 330 -13.90 5.79 -12.68
CA MET A 330 -12.43 5.68 -12.70
C MET A 330 -11.84 6.84 -13.51
N LEU A 331 -10.65 7.26 -13.10
CA LEU A 331 -9.91 8.29 -13.82
C LEU A 331 -9.46 7.77 -15.18
N VAL A 332 -9.64 8.60 -16.22
CA VAL A 332 -9.05 8.35 -17.55
C VAL A 332 -7.72 9.09 -17.63
N GLY A 333 -6.61 8.39 -17.52
CA GLY A 333 -5.27 8.96 -17.50
C GLY A 333 -4.63 8.99 -16.11
N GLU A 334 -3.46 9.61 -15.98
CA GLU A 334 -2.73 9.75 -14.72
C GLU A 334 -2.98 11.13 -14.10
N GLN A 335 -3.51 11.16 -12.89
CA GLN A 335 -3.60 12.39 -12.09
C GLN A 335 -2.29 12.67 -11.36
N LEU A 336 -1.66 11.62 -10.81
CA LEU A 336 -0.45 11.69 -9.98
C LEU A 336 0.60 10.67 -10.45
N PRO A 337 1.42 10.99 -11.48
CA PRO A 337 2.42 10.05 -11.97
C PRO A 337 3.54 9.82 -10.94
N ARG A 338 4.08 8.59 -10.91
CA ARG A 338 5.23 8.20 -10.06
C ARG A 338 5.03 8.55 -8.60
N ILE A 339 3.88 8.19 -8.05
CA ILE A 339 3.49 8.48 -6.67
C ILE A 339 3.95 7.37 -5.70
N CYS A 340 4.13 6.16 -6.20
CA CYS A 340 4.57 4.98 -5.46
C CYS A 340 5.70 4.22 -6.16
#